data_f4bcc6dd9896eb7e613d98c1f4e7293b
#
_entry.id   f4bcc6dd9896eb7e613d98c1f4e7293b
#
_cell.length_a   1.000
_cell.length_b   1.000
_cell.length_c   1.000
_cell.angle_alpha   90.00
_cell.angle_beta   90.00
_cell.angle_gamma   90.00
#
_symmetry.space_group_name_H-M   'P 1'
#
loop_
_entity.id
_entity.type
_entity.pdbx_description
1 polymer ?
#
loop_
_entity_poly.entity_id
_entity_poly.type
_entity_poly.pdbx_seq_one_letter_code
_entity_poly.pdbx_strand_id
1 'polypeptide(L)'
;GPIIEKVIDDTGGKVVLVKVNTDENPAISQAFQVQSIPAVYAIKDGAVVDGFMGAYPEHVVKDFIDSLLPSEGAVTIASLLAEGTEGAFRAALELEPGNEDAIVGLAELLVARGENELALQFLARIPETDRTRVVAAKARVHLEPDDDHDATLTALLDRVKDDDEARQQFVDILELMGPTDPRTAVYRKKLTARLF
;
A
#
# COMPACT_ATOMS: atom_id res chain seq x y z
N GLY A 1 29.68 3.18 22.07
CA GLY A 1 31.01 3.72 21.93
C GLY A 1 31.29 4.31 20.56
N PRO A 2 32.53 4.63 20.25
CA PRO A 2 32.89 5.42 19.09
C PRO A 2 32.46 4.79 17.73
N ILE A 3 32.36 3.46 17.64
CA ILE A 3 31.96 2.78 16.40
C ILE A 3 30.51 3.12 16.03
N ILE A 4 29.58 2.98 16.97
CA ILE A 4 28.15 3.24 16.69
C ILE A 4 27.90 4.73 16.42
N GLU A 5 28.63 5.62 17.09
CA GLU A 5 28.56 7.07 16.86
C GLU A 5 28.95 7.39 15.41
N LYS A 6 30.11 6.86 14.96
CA LYS A 6 30.58 7.04 13.59
C LYS A 6 29.58 6.53 12.55
N VAL A 7 29.08 5.30 12.72
CA VAL A 7 28.14 4.69 11.77
C VAL A 7 26.82 5.49 11.71
N ILE A 8 26.36 6.03 12.85
CA ILE A 8 25.13 6.85 12.87
C ILE A 8 25.37 8.22 12.25
N ASP A 9 26.53 8.85 12.46
CA ASP A 9 26.89 10.12 11.82
C ASP A 9 26.89 10.00 10.30
N ASP A 10 27.34 8.84 9.76
CA ASP A 10 27.34 8.54 8.33
C ASP A 10 25.91 8.44 7.72
N THR A 11 24.86 8.30 8.55
CA THR A 11 23.46 8.27 8.06
C THR A 11 22.90 9.65 7.67
N GLY A 12 23.65 10.72 7.93
CA GLY A 12 23.21 12.09 7.62
C GLY A 12 21.97 12.54 8.37
N GLY A 13 21.78 12.05 9.61
CA GLY A 13 20.68 12.42 10.48
C GLY A 13 19.39 11.60 10.32
N LYS A 14 19.42 10.55 9.50
CA LYS A 14 18.27 9.62 9.34
C LYS A 14 18.06 8.76 10.61
N VAL A 15 19.10 8.57 11.41
CA VAL A 15 19.08 7.87 12.70
C VAL A 15 19.65 8.81 13.77
N VAL A 16 19.06 8.82 14.95
CA VAL A 16 19.53 9.60 16.10
C VAL A 16 20.00 8.65 17.20
N LEU A 17 21.22 8.87 17.71
CA LEU A 17 21.75 8.12 18.84
C LEU A 17 21.39 8.79 20.17
N VAL A 18 20.73 8.05 21.04
CA VAL A 18 20.51 8.45 22.44
C VAL A 18 21.33 7.52 23.34
N LYS A 19 22.18 8.09 24.17
CA LYS A 19 22.98 7.34 25.17
C LYS A 19 22.32 7.50 26.52
N VAL A 20 22.15 6.37 27.21
CA VAL A 20 21.56 6.33 28.54
C VAL A 20 22.55 5.71 29.50
N ASN A 21 22.88 6.41 30.59
CA ASN A 21 23.63 5.84 31.68
C ASN A 21 22.69 4.99 32.56
N THR A 22 22.90 3.68 32.57
CA THR A 22 22.06 2.73 33.29
C THR A 22 22.14 2.85 34.81
N ASP A 23 23.27 3.32 35.33
CA ASP A 23 23.47 3.52 36.78
C ASP A 23 22.67 4.73 37.28
N GLU A 24 22.54 5.74 36.45
CA GLU A 24 21.77 6.96 36.75
C GLU A 24 20.27 6.80 36.40
N ASN A 25 19.93 5.82 35.55
CA ASN A 25 18.57 5.61 35.02
C ASN A 25 18.09 4.15 35.20
N PRO A 26 17.98 3.64 36.45
CA PRO A 26 17.63 2.24 36.70
C PRO A 26 16.25 1.85 36.20
N ALA A 27 15.31 2.79 36.15
CA ALA A 27 13.97 2.56 35.56
C ALA A 27 14.01 2.22 34.06
N ILE A 28 14.93 2.83 33.31
CA ILE A 28 15.12 2.53 31.88
C ILE A 28 15.76 1.15 31.74
N SER A 29 16.79 0.83 32.53
CA SER A 29 17.40 -0.50 32.53
C SER A 29 16.39 -1.60 32.79
N GLN A 30 15.47 -1.38 33.72
CA GLN A 30 14.41 -2.33 34.05
C GLN A 30 13.36 -2.43 32.92
N ALA A 31 12.92 -1.30 32.38
CA ALA A 31 11.92 -1.26 31.28
C ALA A 31 12.42 -1.99 30.02
N PHE A 32 13.71 -1.83 29.70
CA PHE A 32 14.33 -2.48 28.52
C PHE A 32 14.97 -3.83 28.87
N GLN A 33 14.85 -4.30 30.14
CA GLN A 33 15.40 -5.59 30.62
C GLN A 33 16.88 -5.75 30.26
N VAL A 34 17.68 -4.70 30.47
CA VAL A 34 19.12 -4.70 30.17
C VAL A 34 19.85 -5.67 31.08
N GLN A 35 20.37 -6.77 30.52
CA GLN A 35 21.09 -7.82 31.25
C GLN A 35 22.60 -7.64 31.15
N SER A 36 23.09 -6.97 30.15
CA SER A 36 24.52 -6.72 29.94
C SER A 36 24.73 -5.41 29.15
N ILE A 37 25.91 -4.83 29.30
CA ILE A 37 26.33 -3.62 28.60
C ILE A 37 27.51 -3.91 27.65
N PRO A 38 27.56 -3.26 26.46
CA PRO A 38 26.55 -2.36 25.91
C PRO A 38 25.31 -3.11 25.47
N ALA A 39 24.13 -2.51 25.67
CA ALA A 39 22.86 -2.93 25.04
C ALA A 39 22.40 -1.83 24.10
N VAL A 40 22.03 -2.18 22.89
CA VAL A 40 21.55 -1.26 21.86
C VAL A 40 20.16 -1.68 21.42
N TYR A 41 19.24 -0.74 21.41
CA TYR A 41 17.86 -0.94 20.97
C TYR A 41 17.51 0.08 19.88
N ALA A 42 16.94 -0.40 18.80
CA ALA A 42 16.36 0.44 17.77
C ALA A 42 14.89 0.71 18.09
N ILE A 43 14.53 1.99 18.13
CA ILE A 43 13.15 2.43 18.39
C ILE A 43 12.64 3.17 17.16
N LYS A 44 11.47 2.75 16.68
CA LYS A 44 10.76 3.39 15.58
C LYS A 44 9.29 3.55 15.97
N ASP A 45 8.73 4.73 15.75
CA ASP A 45 7.32 5.06 16.06
C ASP A 45 6.92 4.72 17.52
N GLY A 46 7.88 4.90 18.46
CA GLY A 46 7.68 4.65 19.88
C GLY A 46 7.77 3.18 20.31
N ALA A 47 8.07 2.26 19.41
CA ALA A 47 8.23 0.83 19.70
C ALA A 47 9.68 0.36 19.46
N VAL A 48 10.13 -0.63 20.26
CA VAL A 48 11.39 -1.33 19.99
C VAL A 48 11.16 -2.26 18.79
N VAL A 49 11.91 -2.04 17.70
CA VAL A 49 11.80 -2.82 16.46
C VAL A 49 12.92 -3.86 16.33
N ASP A 50 14.10 -3.59 16.91
CA ASP A 50 15.25 -4.49 16.88
C ASP A 50 16.25 -4.10 17.97
N GLY A 51 17.30 -4.93 18.21
CA GLY A 51 18.35 -4.62 19.16
C GLY A 51 19.40 -5.70 19.27
N PHE A 52 20.53 -5.36 19.87
CA PHE A 52 21.60 -6.30 20.16
C PHE A 52 22.29 -6.00 21.48
N MET A 53 22.95 -7.01 22.06
CA MET A 53 23.72 -6.91 23.29
C MET A 53 25.17 -7.28 23.01
N GLY A 54 26.11 -6.56 23.67
CA GLY A 54 27.53 -6.76 23.51
C GLY A 54 28.17 -5.83 22.47
N ALA A 55 29.50 -5.90 22.41
CA ALA A 55 30.30 -5.11 21.46
C ALA A 55 30.42 -5.85 20.13
N TYR A 56 29.99 -5.21 19.04
CA TYR A 56 30.13 -5.74 17.70
C TYR A 56 31.12 -4.93 16.87
N PRO A 57 31.78 -5.55 15.87
CA PRO A 57 32.64 -4.86 14.91
C PRO A 57 31.84 -3.91 14.03
N GLU A 58 32.54 -2.91 13.45
CA GLU A 58 31.92 -1.81 12.68
C GLU A 58 31.00 -2.30 11.57
N HIS A 59 31.39 -3.34 10.81
CA HIS A 59 30.57 -3.85 9.71
C HIS A 59 29.22 -4.42 10.20
N VAL A 60 29.19 -5.11 11.36
CA VAL A 60 27.94 -5.65 11.90
C VAL A 60 27.03 -4.52 12.41
N VAL A 61 27.61 -3.49 13.04
CA VAL A 61 26.85 -2.31 13.46
C VAL A 61 26.32 -1.56 12.23
N LYS A 62 27.10 -1.48 11.15
CA LYS A 62 26.65 -0.86 9.90
C LYS A 62 25.50 -1.64 9.29
N ASP A 63 25.61 -2.96 9.14
CA ASP A 63 24.53 -3.81 8.60
C ASP A 63 23.25 -3.69 9.42
N PHE A 64 23.37 -3.62 10.75
CA PHE A 64 22.25 -3.38 11.65
C PHE A 64 21.59 -2.02 11.40
N ILE A 65 22.36 -0.93 11.32
CA ILE A 65 21.84 0.41 11.06
C ILE A 65 21.22 0.48 9.64
N ASP A 66 21.87 -0.10 8.64
CA ASP A 66 21.36 -0.14 7.26
C ASP A 66 20.02 -0.89 7.19
N SER A 67 19.83 -1.95 7.98
CA SER A 67 18.55 -2.69 8.05
C SER A 67 17.40 -1.87 8.65
N LEU A 68 17.69 -0.86 9.47
CA LEU A 68 16.69 0.03 10.08
C LEU A 68 16.26 1.16 9.15
N LEU A 69 17.12 1.50 8.18
CA LEU A 69 16.83 2.52 7.19
C LEU A 69 15.92 1.95 6.11
N PRO A 70 15.01 2.75 5.55
CA PRO A 70 14.33 2.35 4.34
C PRO A 70 15.36 2.01 3.26
N SER A 71 15.18 0.90 2.56
CA SER A 71 16.04 0.60 1.40
C SER A 71 15.98 1.76 0.40
N GLU A 72 17.08 2.06 -0.29
CA GLU A 72 17.09 3.13 -1.31
C GLU A 72 15.95 2.92 -2.32
N GLY A 73 15.65 1.67 -2.67
CA GLY A 73 14.52 1.35 -3.55
C GLY A 73 13.16 1.74 -2.94
N ALA A 74 12.93 1.46 -1.65
CA ALA A 74 11.65 1.84 -1.00
C ALA A 74 11.49 3.36 -0.88
N VAL A 75 12.57 4.09 -0.57
CA VAL A 75 12.54 5.57 -0.55
C VAL A 75 12.27 6.11 -1.96
N THR A 76 12.92 5.56 -2.96
CA THR A 76 12.73 5.95 -4.36
C THR A 76 11.30 5.67 -4.83
N ILE A 77 10.74 4.50 -4.53
CA ILE A 77 9.35 4.16 -4.84
C ILE A 77 8.39 5.13 -4.17
N ALA A 78 8.55 5.40 -2.87
CA ALA A 78 7.70 6.34 -2.15
C ALA A 78 7.73 7.76 -2.77
N SER A 79 8.90 8.22 -3.20
CA SER A 79 9.04 9.52 -3.87
C SER A 79 8.35 9.53 -5.24
N LEU A 80 8.51 8.45 -6.01
CA LEU A 80 7.86 8.31 -7.32
C LEU A 80 6.33 8.23 -7.20
N LEU A 81 5.83 7.48 -6.20
CA LEU A 81 4.39 7.42 -5.94
C LEU A 81 3.82 8.80 -5.53
N ALA A 82 4.56 9.56 -4.73
CA ALA A 82 4.16 10.90 -4.30
C ALA A 82 4.13 11.91 -5.47
N GLU A 83 4.95 11.72 -6.49
CA GLU A 83 4.94 12.55 -7.70
C GLU A 83 3.64 12.38 -8.50
N GLY A 84 3.05 11.18 -8.50
CA GLY A 84 1.73 10.90 -9.10
C GLY A 84 1.67 11.02 -10.62
N THR A 85 2.80 11.06 -11.31
CA THR A 85 2.84 11.14 -12.77
C THR A 85 2.95 9.76 -13.41
N GLU A 86 2.55 9.63 -14.68
CA GLU A 86 2.71 8.36 -15.41
C GLU A 86 4.16 7.90 -15.46
N GLY A 87 5.10 8.84 -15.72
CA GLY A 87 6.53 8.55 -15.74
C GLY A 87 7.03 8.00 -14.41
N ALA A 88 6.58 8.61 -13.31
CA ALA A 88 6.93 8.19 -11.96
C ALA A 88 6.36 6.80 -11.60
N PHE A 89 5.09 6.54 -11.92
CA PHE A 89 4.52 5.20 -11.72
C PHE A 89 5.22 4.13 -12.55
N ARG A 90 5.56 4.42 -13.81
CA ARG A 90 6.33 3.48 -14.64
C ARG A 90 7.73 3.22 -14.08
N ALA A 91 8.43 4.25 -13.60
CA ALA A 91 9.73 4.10 -12.96
C ALA A 91 9.63 3.29 -11.65
N ALA A 92 8.57 3.49 -10.85
CA ALA A 92 8.31 2.67 -9.68
C ALA A 92 8.11 1.18 -10.05
N LEU A 93 7.42 0.90 -11.16
CA LEU A 93 7.21 -0.46 -11.65
C LEU A 93 8.46 -1.11 -12.27
N GLU A 94 9.45 -0.32 -12.70
CA GLU A 94 10.77 -0.85 -13.08
C GLU A 94 11.53 -1.36 -11.85
N LEU A 95 11.38 -0.68 -10.70
CA LEU A 95 12.01 -1.07 -9.44
C LEU A 95 11.25 -2.22 -8.77
N GLU A 96 9.92 -2.16 -8.77
CA GLU A 96 9.03 -3.16 -8.17
C GLU A 96 7.83 -3.43 -9.09
N PRO A 97 7.91 -4.43 -9.98
CA PRO A 97 6.87 -4.70 -10.99
C PRO A 97 5.49 -5.04 -10.43
N GLY A 98 5.43 -5.50 -9.17
CA GLY A 98 4.19 -5.85 -8.47
C GLY A 98 3.68 -4.79 -7.49
N ASN A 99 4.23 -3.57 -7.49
CA ASN A 99 3.80 -2.53 -6.58
C ASN A 99 2.36 -2.11 -6.85
N GLU A 100 1.46 -2.41 -5.91
CA GLU A 100 0.02 -2.15 -6.05
C GLU A 100 -0.28 -0.66 -6.23
N ASP A 101 0.36 0.22 -5.44
CA ASP A 101 0.10 1.65 -5.50
C ASP A 101 0.49 2.25 -6.86
N ALA A 102 1.62 1.79 -7.42
CA ALA A 102 2.06 2.21 -8.75
C ALA A 102 1.12 1.70 -9.87
N ILE A 103 0.68 0.42 -9.78
CA ILE A 103 -0.23 -0.17 -10.76
C ILE A 103 -1.59 0.52 -10.70
N VAL A 104 -2.16 0.71 -9.51
CA VAL A 104 -3.45 1.36 -9.33
C VAL A 104 -3.38 2.83 -9.77
N GLY A 105 -2.36 3.58 -9.34
CA GLY A 105 -2.18 4.98 -9.75
C GLY A 105 -2.01 5.15 -11.26
N LEU A 106 -1.22 4.28 -11.89
CA LEU A 106 -1.08 4.28 -13.35
C LEU A 106 -2.40 3.95 -14.06
N ALA A 107 -3.13 2.94 -13.58
CA ALA A 107 -4.41 2.57 -14.14
C ALA A 107 -5.46 3.69 -14.02
N GLU A 108 -5.50 4.41 -12.89
CA GLU A 108 -6.38 5.58 -12.72
C GLU A 108 -6.08 6.70 -13.73
N LEU A 109 -4.79 6.99 -13.99
CA LEU A 109 -4.40 7.96 -15.01
C LEU A 109 -4.79 7.51 -16.42
N LEU A 110 -4.65 6.22 -16.73
CA LEU A 110 -5.04 5.66 -18.01
C LEU A 110 -6.56 5.73 -18.24
N VAL A 111 -7.35 5.38 -17.21
CA VAL A 111 -8.83 5.51 -17.24
C VAL A 111 -9.24 6.96 -17.46
N ALA A 112 -8.62 7.91 -16.77
CA ALA A 112 -8.92 9.33 -16.94
C ALA A 112 -8.66 9.86 -18.37
N ARG A 113 -7.79 9.17 -19.13
CA ARG A 113 -7.49 9.47 -20.54
C ARG A 113 -8.30 8.63 -21.53
N GLY A 114 -9.17 7.74 -21.05
CA GLY A 114 -9.94 6.82 -21.89
C GLY A 114 -9.14 5.60 -22.40
N GLU A 115 -7.94 5.38 -21.90
CA GLU A 115 -7.09 4.24 -22.26
C GLU A 115 -7.46 2.98 -21.43
N ASN A 116 -8.74 2.63 -21.46
CA ASN A 116 -9.36 1.66 -20.54
C ASN A 116 -8.77 0.25 -20.67
N GLU A 117 -8.52 -0.22 -21.91
CA GLU A 117 -7.96 -1.55 -22.15
C GLU A 117 -6.55 -1.68 -21.54
N LEU A 118 -5.75 -0.62 -21.67
CA LEU A 118 -4.40 -0.59 -21.10
C LEU A 118 -4.44 -0.57 -19.58
N ALA A 119 -5.37 0.19 -18.98
CA ALA A 119 -5.58 0.20 -17.54
C ALA A 119 -5.91 -1.22 -17.01
N LEU A 120 -6.83 -1.93 -17.67
CA LEU A 120 -7.18 -3.32 -17.30
C LEU A 120 -5.99 -4.28 -17.42
N GLN A 121 -5.13 -4.11 -18.43
CA GLN A 121 -3.91 -4.91 -18.58
C GLN A 121 -2.92 -4.71 -17.42
N PHE A 122 -2.79 -3.48 -16.91
CA PHE A 122 -1.94 -3.21 -15.74
C PHE A 122 -2.55 -3.83 -14.48
N LEU A 123 -3.84 -3.65 -14.24
CA LEU A 123 -4.54 -4.21 -13.07
C LEU A 123 -4.47 -5.75 -13.02
N ALA A 124 -4.49 -6.41 -14.19
CA ALA A 124 -4.39 -7.88 -14.27
C ALA A 124 -3.03 -8.46 -13.83
N ARG A 125 -2.02 -7.62 -13.56
CA ARG A 125 -0.68 -8.05 -13.12
C ARG A 125 -0.60 -8.38 -11.63
N ILE A 126 -1.57 -7.93 -10.85
CA ILE A 126 -1.63 -8.10 -9.39
C ILE A 126 -2.93 -8.79 -8.98
N PRO A 127 -2.96 -9.40 -7.79
CA PRO A 127 -4.19 -9.95 -7.24
C PRO A 127 -5.29 -8.89 -7.12
N GLU A 128 -6.52 -9.33 -7.26
CA GLU A 128 -7.67 -8.46 -7.13
C GLU A 128 -7.86 -7.99 -5.69
N THR A 129 -7.97 -6.68 -5.50
CA THR A 129 -8.25 -6.01 -4.21
C THR A 129 -9.47 -5.10 -4.36
N ASP A 130 -9.97 -4.55 -3.25
CA ASP A 130 -11.09 -3.58 -3.31
C ASP A 130 -10.73 -2.38 -4.20
N ARG A 131 -9.48 -1.92 -4.14
CA ARG A 131 -9.00 -0.80 -4.96
C ARG A 131 -8.96 -1.14 -6.44
N THR A 132 -8.38 -2.29 -6.80
CA THR A 132 -8.29 -2.70 -8.21
C THR A 132 -9.65 -2.94 -8.82
N ARG A 133 -10.64 -3.49 -8.06
CA ARG A 133 -12.02 -3.66 -8.52
C ARG A 133 -12.68 -2.34 -8.90
N VAL A 134 -12.55 -1.32 -8.05
CA VAL A 134 -13.12 0.01 -8.32
C VAL A 134 -12.53 0.62 -9.59
N VAL A 135 -11.21 0.55 -9.78
CA VAL A 135 -10.56 1.11 -10.99
C VAL A 135 -10.91 0.29 -12.22
N ALA A 136 -10.97 -1.04 -12.11
CA ALA A 136 -11.40 -1.90 -13.20
C ALA A 136 -12.87 -1.65 -13.60
N ALA A 137 -13.75 -1.42 -12.63
CA ALA A 137 -15.14 -1.05 -12.88
C ALA A 137 -15.22 0.29 -13.65
N LYS A 138 -14.47 1.31 -13.25
CA LYS A 138 -14.37 2.58 -13.99
C LYS A 138 -13.86 2.40 -15.43
N ALA A 139 -12.92 1.47 -15.63
CA ALA A 139 -12.40 1.19 -16.97
C ALA A 139 -13.40 0.46 -17.88
N ARG A 140 -14.30 -0.36 -17.33
CA ARG A 140 -15.28 -1.12 -18.09
C ARG A 140 -16.58 -0.37 -18.33
N VAL A 141 -17.01 0.40 -17.33
CA VAL A 141 -18.30 1.08 -17.35
C VAL A 141 -18.07 2.59 -17.42
N HIS A 142 -18.49 3.18 -18.52
CA HIS A 142 -18.55 4.63 -18.65
C HIS A 142 -19.88 5.10 -18.08
N LEU A 143 -19.86 5.64 -16.85
CA LEU A 143 -21.02 6.23 -16.20
C LEU A 143 -20.88 7.75 -16.24
N GLU A 144 -21.88 8.43 -16.80
CA GLU A 144 -21.98 9.87 -16.63
C GLU A 144 -22.48 10.21 -15.21
N PRO A 145 -22.09 11.37 -14.65
CA PRO A 145 -22.49 11.76 -13.31
C PRO A 145 -24.01 11.78 -13.06
N ASP A 146 -24.78 11.98 -14.10
CA ASP A 146 -26.27 12.08 -14.07
C ASP A 146 -26.96 10.78 -14.48
N ASP A 147 -26.23 9.68 -14.69
CA ASP A 147 -26.80 8.40 -15.09
C ASP A 147 -27.74 7.84 -13.99
N ASP A 148 -28.94 7.40 -14.44
CA ASP A 148 -29.89 6.70 -13.59
C ASP A 148 -29.43 5.25 -13.37
N HIS A 149 -28.59 5.05 -12.35
CA HIS A 149 -28.10 3.73 -11.99
C HIS A 149 -29.24 2.74 -11.68
N ASP A 150 -30.38 3.21 -11.15
CA ASP A 150 -31.52 2.35 -10.82
C ASP A 150 -32.18 1.80 -12.09
N ALA A 151 -32.34 2.64 -13.12
CA ALA A 151 -32.89 2.21 -14.41
C ALA A 151 -31.95 1.20 -15.10
N THR A 152 -30.64 1.51 -15.12
CA THR A 152 -29.64 0.64 -15.73
C THR A 152 -29.52 -0.70 -15.02
N LEU A 153 -29.43 -0.71 -13.67
CA LEU A 153 -29.38 -1.94 -12.87
C LEU A 153 -30.66 -2.77 -13.02
N THR A 154 -31.83 -2.14 -13.14
CA THR A 154 -33.09 -2.85 -13.34
C THR A 154 -33.11 -3.54 -14.70
N ALA A 155 -32.67 -2.85 -15.75
CA ALA A 155 -32.60 -3.43 -17.11
C ALA A 155 -31.59 -4.59 -17.20
N LEU A 156 -30.43 -4.44 -16.54
CA LEU A 156 -29.41 -5.49 -16.51
C LEU A 156 -29.87 -6.72 -15.73
N LEU A 157 -30.64 -6.54 -14.65
CA LEU A 157 -31.10 -7.63 -13.78
C LEU A 157 -31.87 -8.71 -14.53
N ASP A 158 -32.58 -8.36 -15.60
CA ASP A 158 -33.31 -9.33 -16.42
C ASP A 158 -32.38 -10.20 -17.28
N ARG A 159 -31.14 -9.75 -17.50
CA ARG A 159 -30.15 -10.39 -18.39
C ARG A 159 -29.05 -11.13 -17.62
N VAL A 160 -28.76 -10.79 -16.37
CA VAL A 160 -27.59 -11.28 -15.62
C VAL A 160 -27.50 -12.81 -15.52
N LYS A 161 -28.60 -13.54 -15.73
CA LYS A 161 -28.60 -15.01 -15.61
C LYS A 161 -27.90 -15.68 -16.82
N ASP A 162 -28.15 -15.18 -18.01
CA ASP A 162 -27.76 -15.80 -19.27
C ASP A 162 -26.72 -14.99 -20.04
N ASP A 163 -26.30 -13.83 -19.50
CA ASP A 163 -25.40 -12.87 -20.12
C ASP A 163 -24.32 -12.46 -19.12
N ASP A 164 -23.10 -13.00 -19.32
CA ASP A 164 -21.96 -12.74 -18.46
C ASP A 164 -21.49 -11.27 -18.53
N GLU A 165 -21.65 -10.63 -19.69
CA GLU A 165 -21.30 -9.23 -19.85
C GLU A 165 -22.26 -8.33 -19.06
N ALA A 166 -23.58 -8.58 -19.15
CA ALA A 166 -24.57 -7.89 -18.35
C ALA A 166 -24.34 -8.11 -16.83
N ARG A 167 -23.94 -9.32 -16.46
CA ARG A 167 -23.58 -9.62 -15.06
C ARG A 167 -22.36 -8.83 -14.60
N GLN A 168 -21.30 -8.77 -15.42
CA GLN A 168 -20.12 -8.00 -15.11
C GLN A 168 -20.43 -6.52 -14.99
N GLN A 169 -21.17 -5.95 -15.94
CA GLN A 169 -21.59 -4.56 -15.91
C GLN A 169 -22.42 -4.22 -14.66
N PHE A 170 -23.32 -5.12 -14.26
CA PHE A 170 -24.11 -4.98 -13.05
C PHE A 170 -23.21 -4.88 -11.79
N VAL A 171 -22.23 -5.78 -11.67
CA VAL A 171 -21.27 -5.79 -10.55
C VAL A 171 -20.40 -4.52 -10.57
N ASP A 172 -19.91 -4.12 -11.73
CA ASP A 172 -19.08 -2.92 -11.89
C ASP A 172 -19.85 -1.66 -11.45
N ILE A 173 -21.14 -1.52 -11.79
CA ILE A 173 -21.98 -0.41 -11.32
C ILE A 173 -22.08 -0.44 -9.78
N LEU A 174 -22.28 -1.61 -9.16
CA LEU A 174 -22.34 -1.71 -7.70
C LEU A 174 -21.01 -1.37 -7.01
N GLU A 175 -19.87 -1.68 -7.63
CA GLU A 175 -18.56 -1.27 -7.11
C GLU A 175 -18.39 0.26 -7.20
N LEU A 176 -18.86 0.88 -8.27
CA LEU A 176 -18.82 2.35 -8.42
C LEU A 176 -19.77 3.08 -7.46
N MET A 177 -20.96 2.53 -7.19
CA MET A 177 -21.87 3.06 -6.16
C MET A 177 -21.28 2.96 -4.75
N GLY A 178 -20.42 1.96 -4.52
CA GLY A 178 -19.75 1.72 -3.25
C GLY A 178 -20.64 1.13 -2.15
N PRO A 179 -20.05 0.71 -1.02
CA PRO A 179 -20.77 0.04 0.07
C PRO A 179 -21.66 0.99 0.89
N THR A 180 -21.43 2.29 0.83
CA THR A 180 -22.18 3.30 1.60
C THR A 180 -23.50 3.71 0.95
N ASP A 181 -23.66 3.46 -0.35
CA ASP A 181 -24.95 3.68 -1.03
C ASP A 181 -25.97 2.61 -0.56
N PRO A 182 -27.10 3.00 0.04
CA PRO A 182 -28.06 2.04 0.57
C PRO A 182 -28.67 1.13 -0.51
N ARG A 183 -28.67 1.55 -1.77
CA ARG A 183 -29.16 0.78 -2.91
C ARG A 183 -28.23 -0.40 -3.24
N THR A 184 -26.92 -0.27 -2.99
CA THR A 184 -25.94 -1.33 -3.27
C THR A 184 -26.32 -2.64 -2.59
N ALA A 185 -26.68 -2.61 -1.30
CA ALA A 185 -27.09 -3.80 -0.56
C ALA A 185 -28.39 -4.42 -1.13
N VAL A 186 -29.33 -3.58 -1.54
CA VAL A 186 -30.61 -4.03 -2.13
C VAL A 186 -30.37 -4.73 -3.47
N TYR A 187 -29.55 -4.15 -4.34
CA TYR A 187 -29.25 -4.72 -5.65
C TYR A 187 -28.38 -5.97 -5.57
N ARG A 188 -27.43 -6.05 -4.64
CA ARG A 188 -26.68 -7.29 -4.37
C ARG A 188 -27.60 -8.46 -4.00
N LYS A 189 -28.62 -8.20 -3.16
CA LYS A 189 -29.64 -9.20 -2.80
C LYS A 189 -30.49 -9.61 -4.01
N LYS A 190 -30.90 -8.66 -4.85
CA LYS A 190 -31.65 -8.94 -6.09
C LYS A 190 -30.83 -9.78 -7.06
N LEU A 191 -29.56 -9.45 -7.24
CA LEU A 191 -28.64 -10.21 -8.09
C LEU A 191 -28.51 -11.67 -7.63
N THR A 192 -28.25 -11.88 -6.31
CA THR A 192 -28.17 -13.22 -5.74
C THR A 192 -29.46 -14.01 -5.98
N ALA A 193 -30.63 -13.41 -5.74
CA ALA A 193 -31.92 -14.08 -5.95
C ALA A 193 -32.21 -14.39 -7.45
N ARG A 194 -31.56 -13.68 -8.37
CA ARG A 194 -31.74 -13.92 -9.81
C ARG A 194 -30.82 -15.03 -10.35
N LEU A 195 -29.66 -15.21 -9.71
CA LEU A 195 -28.65 -16.21 -10.12
C LEU A 195 -28.92 -17.60 -9.54
N PHE A 196 -29.55 -17.65 -8.38
CA PHE A 196 -29.86 -18.88 -7.63
C PHE A 196 -31.36 -19.04 -7.40
#